data_6c8f0005ca340847ce616361e2a65b48
#
_entry.id   6c8f0005ca340847ce616361e2a65b48
#
_cell.length_a   1.000
_cell.length_b   1.000
_cell.length_c   1.000
_cell.angle_alpha   90.00
_cell.angle_beta   90.00
_cell.angle_gamma   90.00
#
_symmetry.space_group_name_H-M   'P 1'
#
loop_
_entity.id
_entity.type
_entity.pdbx_description
1 polymer ?
#
loop_
_entity_poly.entity_id
_entity_poly.type
_entity_poly.pdbx_seq_one_letter_code
_entity_poly.pdbx_strand_id
1 'polypeptide(L)'
;MEKGRSRRRRPQNHIWKLILAALLLLAAVLFVIIRLKQAPEEPVTTAEPEVTEAPESESAPPETPPETEPVTETEPEPDWLYYIDKSGEQRQYLLEEGAALREYEWNIPRTDENGNPVFEKTDDSFPDYEMIRGIDISKEQGKVDWYQVRDARCDFVILCADERFEENYQGARRLGMKIGAYYRSKAATAEEAAEEAREFLTYLDGKELELFAAYVPENMADEQLLRGPEDSDRDLNTRIAEAFCSTVEEAGLQPAIYASMLSEAERYDMTALAGRYSFWYTGLEGTPSTPYPFCCWQYCLTGGIRGVTGPVDLDVLLVRPYEERPEEGNIYSYTQFYDEAYQMTTWVNKRVSAEGWNGEWARITAGGQEFMMFGCGVCCLSNMVCTMTDRVVDPEEMYYALKDQTNYYPESGRGAVSWEYLKTMCAYYGLDMDLRRKPADYETFAKEMEAARTAVVLVDGTNDKRLWWYTDGHYVNIWEYDPEDGTVFVTDPSTHFNRQRVKLLDIYNALKTASNYQYGAVSDPQ
;
A
#
# COMPACT_ATOMS: atom_id res chain seq x y z
N MET A 1 -48.05 3.55 -63.08
CA MET A 1 -46.65 3.33 -62.57
C MET A 1 -46.72 3.04 -61.07
N GLU A 2 -46.88 1.78 -60.75
CA GLU A 2 -46.95 1.26 -59.34
C GLU A 2 -45.56 1.00 -58.83
N LYS A 3 -45.21 1.59 -57.67
CA LYS A 3 -43.98 1.31 -56.93
C LYS A 3 -44.24 0.22 -55.89
N GLY A 4 -43.70 -0.98 -56.14
CA GLY A 4 -43.74 -2.08 -55.22
C GLY A 4 -43.00 -1.79 -53.93
N ARG A 5 -43.68 -2.00 -52.76
CA ARG A 5 -43.10 -1.96 -51.42
C ARG A 5 -42.53 -3.33 -51.08
N SER A 6 -41.21 -3.41 -50.99
CA SER A 6 -40.47 -4.54 -50.46
C SER A 6 -40.65 -4.62 -48.91
N ARG A 7 -41.27 -5.72 -48.44
CA ARG A 7 -41.36 -6.04 -47.00
C ARG A 7 -40.00 -6.60 -46.53
N ARG A 8 -39.21 -5.87 -45.75
CA ARG A 8 -38.07 -6.39 -44.99
C ARG A 8 -38.57 -7.29 -43.86
N ARG A 9 -38.21 -8.57 -43.89
CA ARG A 9 -38.39 -9.51 -42.76
C ARG A 9 -37.43 -9.09 -41.64
N ARG A 10 -37.96 -8.86 -40.40
CA ARG A 10 -37.15 -8.68 -39.19
C ARG A 10 -36.45 -9.99 -38.83
N PRO A 11 -35.18 -10.02 -38.42
CA PRO A 11 -34.53 -11.20 -37.92
C PRO A 11 -35.16 -11.60 -36.57
N GLN A 12 -35.53 -12.90 -36.45
CA GLN A 12 -36.00 -13.45 -35.18
C GLN A 12 -34.83 -13.48 -34.19
N ASN A 13 -35.01 -12.84 -33.04
CA ASN A 13 -34.03 -12.77 -31.97
C ASN A 13 -33.84 -14.14 -31.32
N HIS A 14 -32.75 -14.86 -31.65
CA HIS A 14 -32.32 -16.07 -30.95
C HIS A 14 -31.72 -15.82 -29.55
N ILE A 15 -31.62 -14.55 -29.15
CA ILE A 15 -31.06 -14.13 -27.85
C ILE A 15 -31.77 -14.79 -26.67
N TRP A 16 -33.08 -14.92 -26.72
CA TRP A 16 -33.86 -15.58 -25.65
C TRP A 16 -33.50 -17.06 -25.44
N LYS A 17 -33.11 -17.75 -26.50
CA LYS A 17 -32.69 -19.16 -26.39
C LYS A 17 -31.32 -19.30 -25.73
N LEU A 18 -30.42 -18.34 -25.97
CA LEU A 18 -29.12 -18.30 -25.32
C LEU A 18 -29.23 -17.94 -23.84
N ILE A 19 -30.10 -16.98 -23.50
CA ILE A 19 -30.38 -16.62 -22.10
C ILE A 19 -30.98 -17.80 -21.35
N LEU A 20 -31.93 -18.52 -21.92
CA LEU A 20 -32.54 -19.68 -21.30
C LEU A 20 -31.53 -20.82 -21.08
N ALA A 21 -30.64 -21.05 -22.05
CA ALA A 21 -29.56 -22.05 -21.93
C ALA A 21 -28.57 -21.69 -20.81
N ALA A 22 -28.19 -20.41 -20.67
CA ALA A 22 -27.33 -19.93 -19.61
C ALA A 22 -27.98 -20.07 -18.22
N LEU A 23 -29.26 -19.77 -18.07
CA LEU A 23 -29.99 -19.94 -16.83
C LEU A 23 -30.13 -21.41 -16.42
N LEU A 24 -30.33 -22.32 -17.37
CA LEU A 24 -30.36 -23.77 -17.10
C LEU A 24 -29.00 -24.32 -16.66
N LEU A 25 -27.92 -23.82 -17.25
CA LEU A 25 -26.55 -24.17 -16.84
C LEU A 25 -26.26 -23.68 -15.41
N LEU A 26 -26.63 -22.45 -15.10
CA LEU A 26 -26.48 -21.88 -13.76
C LEU A 26 -27.25 -22.67 -12.71
N ALA A 27 -28.49 -23.07 -13.01
CA ALA A 27 -29.31 -23.89 -12.13
C ALA A 27 -28.71 -25.28 -11.89
N ALA A 28 -28.09 -25.90 -12.93
CA ALA A 28 -27.40 -27.18 -12.81
C ALA A 28 -26.16 -27.09 -11.92
N VAL A 29 -25.37 -26.03 -12.06
CA VAL A 29 -24.19 -25.77 -11.22
C VAL A 29 -24.60 -25.54 -9.77
N LEU A 30 -25.65 -24.75 -9.52
CA LEU A 30 -26.17 -24.50 -8.18
C LEU A 30 -26.68 -25.79 -7.52
N PHE A 31 -27.33 -26.66 -8.28
CA PHE A 31 -27.81 -27.97 -7.78
C PHE A 31 -26.65 -28.89 -7.37
N VAL A 32 -25.54 -28.90 -8.14
CA VAL A 32 -24.33 -29.66 -7.80
C VAL A 32 -23.69 -29.12 -6.52
N ILE A 33 -23.58 -27.80 -6.36
CA ILE A 33 -23.03 -27.17 -5.17
C ILE A 33 -23.86 -27.49 -3.92
N ILE A 34 -25.20 -27.45 -4.04
CA ILE A 34 -26.09 -27.81 -2.94
C ILE A 34 -25.95 -29.28 -2.56
N ARG A 35 -25.78 -30.16 -3.53
CA ARG A 35 -25.56 -31.59 -3.28
C ARG A 35 -24.22 -31.87 -2.62
N LEU A 36 -23.15 -31.16 -2.99
CA LEU A 36 -21.83 -31.31 -2.36
C LEU A 36 -21.83 -30.81 -0.91
N LYS A 37 -22.64 -29.80 -0.58
CA LYS A 37 -22.80 -29.32 0.80
C LYS A 37 -23.72 -30.19 1.68
N GLN A 38 -24.44 -31.15 1.11
CA GLN A 38 -25.37 -32.05 1.82
C GLN A 38 -24.80 -33.47 2.01
N ALA A 39 -23.51 -33.70 1.72
CA ALA A 39 -22.87 -34.96 2.07
C ALA A 39 -22.80 -35.10 3.59
N PRO A 40 -23.25 -36.23 4.18
CA PRO A 40 -23.24 -36.39 5.63
C PRO A 40 -21.80 -36.50 6.15
N GLU A 41 -21.49 -35.70 7.18
CA GLU A 41 -20.27 -35.85 7.97
C GLU A 41 -20.31 -37.18 8.70
N GLU A 42 -19.27 -38.00 8.56
CA GLU A 42 -19.09 -39.18 9.39
C GLU A 42 -18.87 -38.76 10.85
N PRO A 43 -19.48 -39.44 11.84
CA PRO A 43 -19.33 -39.06 13.24
C PRO A 43 -17.92 -39.39 13.74
N VAL A 44 -17.19 -38.36 14.16
CA VAL A 44 -15.94 -38.51 14.90
C VAL A 44 -16.26 -39.06 16.29
N THR A 45 -15.90 -40.31 16.53
CA THR A 45 -16.02 -40.97 17.83
C THR A 45 -14.89 -40.46 18.73
N THR A 46 -15.17 -39.54 19.61
CA THR A 46 -14.30 -39.19 20.73
C THR A 46 -14.39 -40.28 21.80
N ALA A 47 -13.36 -41.09 21.91
CA ALA A 47 -13.17 -41.98 23.05
C ALA A 47 -12.47 -41.21 24.19
N GLU A 48 -13.18 -40.95 25.27
CA GLU A 48 -12.59 -40.57 26.55
C GLU A 48 -11.73 -41.73 27.12
N PRO A 49 -10.54 -41.47 27.67
CA PRO A 49 -9.80 -42.50 28.37
C PRO A 49 -10.34 -42.66 29.81
N GLU A 50 -10.82 -43.84 30.09
CA GLU A 50 -11.18 -44.31 31.43
C GLU A 50 -9.93 -44.29 32.36
N VAL A 51 -10.07 -43.64 33.50
CA VAL A 51 -9.08 -43.62 34.56
C VAL A 51 -9.24 -44.94 35.34
N THR A 52 -8.28 -45.85 35.18
CA THR A 52 -8.20 -47.04 36.02
C THR A 52 -7.14 -46.78 37.11
N GLU A 53 -7.61 -46.81 38.36
CA GLU A 53 -6.76 -46.82 39.54
C GLU A 53 -5.87 -48.10 39.58
N ALA A 54 -4.59 -47.92 39.78
CA ALA A 54 -3.65 -49.01 40.00
C ALA A 54 -3.37 -49.19 41.51
N PRO A 55 -3.18 -50.44 41.97
CA PRO A 55 -2.98 -50.70 43.39
C PRO A 55 -1.54 -50.44 43.83
N GLU A 56 -1.40 -50.02 45.09
CA GLU A 56 -0.14 -49.86 45.81
C GLU A 56 0.64 -51.17 45.84
N SER A 57 1.96 -51.14 45.54
CA SER A 57 2.88 -52.19 45.88
C SER A 57 4.24 -51.62 46.28
N GLU A 58 4.60 -52.01 47.46
CA GLU A 58 5.87 -52.16 48.15
C GLU A 58 7.18 -51.61 47.52
N SER A 59 7.87 -50.89 48.37
CA SER A 59 9.24 -50.38 48.28
C SER A 59 10.32 -51.45 48.03
N ALA A 60 11.11 -51.24 46.98
CA ALA A 60 12.41 -51.87 46.81
C ALA A 60 13.54 -50.82 46.93
N PRO A 61 14.75 -51.18 47.28
CA PRO A 61 15.83 -50.27 47.67
C PRO A 61 16.46 -49.55 46.47
N PRO A 62 17.15 -48.41 46.66
CA PRO A 62 17.61 -47.54 45.60
C PRO A 62 18.73 -48.19 44.77
N GLU A 63 18.48 -48.37 43.50
CA GLU A 63 19.51 -48.68 42.52
C GLU A 63 20.28 -47.40 42.15
N THR A 64 21.58 -47.53 42.01
CA THR A 64 22.55 -46.53 41.58
C THR A 64 22.13 -46.01 40.17
N PRO A 65 22.19 -44.70 39.91
CA PRO A 65 21.87 -44.18 38.57
C PRO A 65 22.85 -44.74 37.53
N PRO A 66 22.38 -45.17 36.36
CA PRO A 66 23.28 -45.51 35.27
C PRO A 66 24.03 -44.25 34.83
N GLU A 67 25.33 -44.38 34.59
CA GLU A 67 26.16 -43.37 33.94
C GLU A 67 25.47 -42.93 32.66
N THR A 68 25.11 -41.66 32.59
CA THR A 68 24.63 -41.02 31.37
C THR A 68 25.77 -41.03 30.35
N GLU A 69 25.66 -41.83 29.33
CA GLU A 69 26.51 -41.69 28.15
C GLU A 69 26.40 -40.23 27.66
N PRO A 70 27.51 -39.60 27.22
CA PRO A 70 27.46 -38.25 26.70
C PRO A 70 26.49 -38.23 25.51
N VAL A 71 25.42 -37.43 25.61
CA VAL A 71 24.57 -37.08 24.50
C VAL A 71 25.48 -36.41 23.47
N THR A 72 25.80 -37.16 22.43
CA THR A 72 26.44 -36.57 21.26
C THR A 72 25.45 -35.51 20.75
N GLU A 73 25.77 -34.23 20.90
CA GLU A 73 25.08 -33.17 20.20
C GLU A 73 25.17 -33.54 18.70
N THR A 74 24.08 -34.02 18.15
CA THR A 74 23.95 -34.14 16.71
C THR A 74 23.99 -32.73 16.17
N GLU A 75 24.99 -32.43 15.35
CA GLU A 75 24.98 -31.16 14.58
C GLU A 75 23.59 -31.04 13.94
N PRO A 76 22.94 -29.85 14.01
CA PRO A 76 21.66 -29.64 13.38
C PRO A 76 21.76 -30.00 11.89
N GLU A 77 20.78 -30.73 11.38
CA GLU A 77 20.73 -31.01 9.96
C GLU A 77 20.66 -29.69 9.22
N PRO A 78 21.40 -29.52 8.11
CA PRO A 78 21.38 -28.28 7.35
C PRO A 78 19.98 -28.03 6.76
N ASP A 79 19.53 -26.79 6.81
CA ASP A 79 18.27 -26.37 6.21
C ASP A 79 18.41 -26.29 4.70
N TRP A 80 17.64 -27.11 4.00
CA TRP A 80 17.61 -27.16 2.55
C TRP A 80 16.32 -26.56 2.00
N LEU A 81 16.47 -25.59 1.05
CA LEU A 81 15.38 -25.08 0.26
C LEU A 81 15.39 -25.78 -1.10
N TYR A 82 14.23 -26.24 -1.56
CA TYR A 82 14.08 -26.90 -2.87
C TYR A 82 13.44 -25.96 -3.86
N TYR A 83 13.99 -25.88 -5.08
CA TYR A 83 13.47 -25.06 -6.16
C TYR A 83 13.55 -25.82 -7.50
N ILE A 84 12.79 -25.37 -8.50
CA ILE A 84 12.84 -25.89 -9.86
C ILE A 84 13.74 -24.99 -10.70
N ASP A 85 14.78 -25.55 -11.28
CA ASP A 85 15.65 -24.81 -12.17
C ASP A 85 15.00 -24.62 -13.56
N LYS A 86 15.67 -23.90 -14.44
CA LYS A 86 15.19 -23.61 -15.80
C LYS A 86 15.06 -24.83 -16.70
N SER A 87 15.75 -25.92 -16.39
CA SER A 87 15.59 -27.18 -17.10
C SER A 87 14.35 -27.96 -16.64
N GLY A 88 13.68 -27.49 -15.58
CA GLY A 88 12.58 -28.17 -14.92
C GLY A 88 13.04 -29.24 -13.95
N GLU A 89 14.33 -29.28 -13.58
CA GLU A 89 14.86 -30.20 -12.59
C GLU A 89 14.76 -29.62 -11.20
N GLN A 90 14.41 -30.46 -10.23
CA GLN A 90 14.44 -30.07 -8.81
C GLN A 90 15.89 -29.98 -8.34
N ARG A 91 16.26 -28.82 -7.83
CA ARG A 91 17.54 -28.51 -7.19
C ARG A 91 17.32 -28.27 -5.71
N GLN A 92 18.40 -28.34 -4.96
CA GLN A 92 18.40 -27.95 -3.55
C GLN A 92 19.45 -26.85 -3.33
N TYR A 93 19.10 -25.95 -2.44
CA TYR A 93 19.91 -24.81 -2.04
C TYR A 93 20.04 -24.81 -0.53
N LEU A 94 21.27 -24.83 -0.04
CA LEU A 94 21.54 -24.76 1.38
C LEU A 94 21.29 -23.34 1.87
N LEU A 95 20.40 -23.18 2.84
CA LEU A 95 20.20 -21.90 3.49
C LEU A 95 21.44 -21.54 4.30
N GLU A 96 21.96 -20.35 4.04
CA GLU A 96 23.15 -19.85 4.72
C GLU A 96 22.82 -19.47 6.17
N GLU A 97 23.80 -19.53 7.05
CA GLU A 97 23.62 -19.19 8.45
C GLU A 97 23.09 -17.75 8.59
N GLY A 98 22.00 -17.58 9.30
CA GLY A 98 21.32 -16.29 9.47
C GLY A 98 20.25 -15.99 8.44
N ALA A 99 20.06 -16.83 7.42
CA ALA A 99 18.91 -16.73 6.53
C ALA A 99 17.64 -17.11 7.31
N ALA A 100 16.69 -16.18 7.36
CA ALA A 100 15.39 -16.46 7.96
C ALA A 100 14.47 -17.00 6.89
N LEU A 101 14.16 -18.30 6.94
CA LEU A 101 13.08 -18.87 6.14
C LEU A 101 11.78 -18.15 6.56
N ARG A 102 11.13 -17.46 5.64
CA ARG A 102 9.83 -16.83 5.87
C ARG A 102 8.79 -17.58 5.08
N GLU A 103 7.77 -18.04 5.77
CA GLU A 103 6.54 -18.49 5.14
C GLU A 103 5.75 -17.24 4.77
N TYR A 104 5.68 -16.95 3.47
CA TYR A 104 4.87 -15.85 2.95
C TYR A 104 3.49 -16.39 2.61
N GLU A 105 2.56 -16.24 3.54
CA GLU A 105 1.17 -16.55 3.27
C GLU A 105 0.50 -15.36 2.60
N TRP A 106 0.10 -15.53 1.35
CA TRP A 106 -0.62 -14.55 0.58
C TRP A 106 -1.99 -15.09 0.23
N ASN A 107 -3.02 -14.24 0.29
CA ASN A 107 -4.33 -14.63 -0.19
C ASN A 107 -4.28 -14.96 -1.68
N ILE A 108 -5.15 -15.86 -2.12
CA ILE A 108 -5.28 -16.18 -3.55
C ILE A 108 -5.57 -14.89 -4.31
N PRO A 109 -4.76 -14.58 -5.33
CA PRO A 109 -4.91 -13.34 -6.07
C PRO A 109 -6.27 -13.27 -6.76
N ARG A 110 -6.92 -12.11 -6.66
CA ARG A 110 -8.06 -11.74 -7.48
C ARG A 110 -7.55 -11.25 -8.83
N THR A 111 -8.41 -11.29 -9.82
CA THR A 111 -8.12 -10.65 -11.11
C THR A 111 -8.82 -9.29 -11.13
N ASP A 112 -8.08 -8.23 -11.38
CA ASP A 112 -8.61 -6.87 -11.52
C ASP A 112 -9.36 -6.68 -12.84
N GLU A 113 -9.89 -5.48 -13.08
CA GLU A 113 -10.62 -5.14 -14.30
C GLU A 113 -9.75 -5.20 -15.59
N ASN A 114 -8.43 -5.17 -15.46
CA ASN A 114 -7.46 -5.28 -16.55
C ASN A 114 -6.98 -6.72 -16.79
N GLY A 115 -7.40 -7.66 -15.95
CA GLY A 115 -7.01 -9.07 -16.03
C GLY A 115 -5.72 -9.41 -15.28
N ASN A 116 -5.17 -8.50 -14.47
CA ASN A 116 -3.94 -8.71 -13.71
C ASN A 116 -4.23 -9.41 -12.38
N PRO A 117 -3.32 -10.25 -11.89
CA PRO A 117 -3.40 -10.77 -10.54
C PRO A 117 -3.22 -9.62 -9.53
N VAL A 118 -4.09 -9.59 -8.53
CA VAL A 118 -4.01 -8.64 -7.41
C VAL A 118 -3.77 -9.43 -6.15
N PHE A 119 -2.61 -9.26 -5.56
CA PHE A 119 -2.23 -9.91 -4.33
C PHE A 119 -2.66 -9.09 -3.13
N GLU A 120 -3.13 -9.77 -2.11
CA GLU A 120 -3.49 -9.18 -0.83
C GLU A 120 -2.71 -9.88 0.28
N LYS A 121 -2.16 -9.09 1.17
CA LYS A 121 -1.48 -9.56 2.37
C LYS A 121 -2.49 -10.23 3.30
N THR A 122 -2.11 -11.35 3.94
CA THR A 122 -2.83 -11.92 5.08
C THR A 122 -2.37 -11.28 6.38
N ASP A 123 -3.14 -11.42 7.46
CA ASP A 123 -2.75 -10.89 8.77
C ASP A 123 -1.45 -11.53 9.29
N ASP A 124 -1.15 -12.76 8.89
CA ASP A 124 0.05 -13.51 9.29
C ASP A 124 1.26 -13.22 8.38
N SER A 125 1.02 -12.61 7.22
CA SER A 125 2.06 -12.27 6.23
C SER A 125 2.57 -10.86 6.50
N PHE A 126 3.84 -10.70 6.82
CA PHE A 126 4.46 -9.39 7.06
C PHE A 126 3.63 -8.49 8.01
N PRO A 127 3.36 -8.91 9.26
CA PRO A 127 2.45 -8.20 10.17
C PRO A 127 2.83 -6.72 10.38
N ASP A 128 4.13 -6.42 10.30
CA ASP A 128 4.69 -5.08 10.50
C ASP A 128 4.69 -4.21 9.23
N TYR A 129 4.10 -4.66 8.12
CA TYR A 129 4.13 -3.94 6.85
C TYR A 129 2.75 -3.82 6.22
N GLU A 130 2.53 -2.70 5.57
CA GLU A 130 1.45 -2.50 4.60
C GLU A 130 1.96 -2.75 3.19
N MET A 131 1.04 -3.09 2.30
CA MET A 131 1.34 -3.38 0.91
C MET A 131 0.75 -2.29 0.02
N ILE A 132 1.59 -1.64 -0.77
CA ILE A 132 1.15 -0.66 -1.77
C ILE A 132 1.52 -1.11 -3.18
N ARG A 133 0.73 -0.68 -4.16
CA ARG A 133 0.89 -1.08 -5.56
C ARG A 133 1.71 -0.09 -6.34
N GLY A 134 2.52 -0.60 -7.26
CA GLY A 134 3.33 0.18 -8.16
C GLY A 134 3.60 -0.51 -9.48
N ILE A 135 4.43 0.15 -10.25
CA ILE A 135 4.92 -0.32 -11.55
C ILE A 135 6.39 0.04 -11.68
N ASP A 136 7.12 -0.69 -12.50
CA ASP A 136 8.38 -0.18 -12.99
C ASP A 136 8.29 0.23 -14.47
N ILE A 137 9.00 1.28 -14.83
CA ILE A 137 8.90 1.96 -16.12
C ILE A 137 10.30 2.21 -16.68
N SER A 138 10.44 1.88 -17.96
CA SER A 138 11.59 2.24 -18.79
C SER A 138 11.13 3.01 -20.04
N LYS A 139 12.04 3.32 -20.91
CA LYS A 139 11.73 3.90 -22.23
C LYS A 139 10.83 3.04 -23.09
N GLU A 140 10.76 1.73 -22.84
CA GLU A 140 9.97 0.77 -23.62
C GLU A 140 8.46 1.06 -23.52
N GLN A 141 7.99 1.59 -22.39
CA GLN A 141 6.59 2.00 -22.19
C GLN A 141 6.25 3.32 -22.92
N GLY A 142 7.23 4.01 -23.49
CA GLY A 142 7.03 5.24 -24.24
C GLY A 142 6.48 6.38 -23.37
N LYS A 143 5.48 7.10 -23.88
CA LYS A 143 4.87 8.21 -23.15
C LYS A 143 3.81 7.69 -22.18
N VAL A 144 3.95 8.05 -20.91
CA VAL A 144 3.04 7.68 -19.82
C VAL A 144 2.09 8.84 -19.49
N ASP A 145 0.82 8.53 -19.33
CA ASP A 145 -0.16 9.45 -18.74
C ASP A 145 -0.21 9.20 -17.22
N TRP A 146 0.63 9.89 -16.50
CA TRP A 146 0.81 9.73 -15.06
C TRP A 146 -0.46 10.00 -14.26
N TYR A 147 -1.34 10.86 -14.75
CA TYR A 147 -2.62 11.11 -14.09
C TYR A 147 -3.49 9.86 -14.08
N GLN A 148 -3.60 9.17 -15.22
CA GLN A 148 -4.35 7.91 -15.31
C GLN A 148 -3.70 6.78 -14.52
N VAL A 149 -2.36 6.73 -14.48
CA VAL A 149 -1.62 5.76 -13.65
C VAL A 149 -1.96 5.97 -12.17
N ARG A 150 -1.89 7.21 -11.71
CA ARG A 150 -2.21 7.54 -10.31
C ARG A 150 -3.68 7.28 -9.97
N ASP A 151 -4.59 7.62 -10.88
CA ASP A 151 -6.03 7.35 -10.76
C ASP A 151 -6.35 5.83 -10.72
N ALA A 152 -5.52 5.01 -11.34
CA ALA A 152 -5.58 3.56 -11.25
C ALA A 152 -5.01 2.99 -9.92
N ARG A 153 -4.75 3.85 -8.92
CA ARG A 153 -4.22 3.51 -7.59
C ARG A 153 -2.82 2.88 -7.62
N CYS A 154 -2.01 3.39 -8.50
CA CYS A 154 -0.60 3.12 -8.51
C CYS A 154 0.08 4.21 -7.65
N ASP A 155 0.63 3.83 -6.51
CA ASP A 155 1.12 4.76 -5.49
C ASP A 155 2.62 4.98 -5.57
N PHE A 156 3.35 4.08 -6.24
CA PHE A 156 4.78 4.20 -6.47
C PHE A 156 5.19 3.80 -7.88
N VAL A 157 6.39 4.20 -8.26
CA VAL A 157 7.03 3.80 -9.50
C VAL A 157 8.54 3.62 -9.31
N ILE A 158 9.11 2.63 -9.99
CA ILE A 158 10.55 2.42 -10.06
C ILE A 158 11.00 2.76 -11.48
N LEU A 159 11.82 3.81 -11.66
CA LEU A 159 12.16 4.37 -12.97
C LEU A 159 13.53 3.88 -13.45
N CYS A 160 13.57 3.38 -14.69
CA CYS A 160 14.86 3.09 -15.36
C CYS A 160 15.65 4.37 -15.59
N ALA A 161 16.93 4.37 -15.25
CA ALA A 161 17.87 5.42 -15.61
C ALA A 161 18.20 5.36 -17.11
N ASP A 162 17.31 5.90 -17.93
CA ASP A 162 17.42 5.95 -19.39
C ASP A 162 17.05 7.33 -19.94
N GLU A 163 16.93 7.48 -21.26
CA GLU A 163 16.63 8.74 -21.91
C GLU A 163 15.27 9.36 -21.55
N ARG A 164 14.36 8.60 -20.92
CA ARG A 164 13.05 9.07 -20.46
C ARG A 164 12.98 9.32 -18.96
N PHE A 165 14.07 9.08 -18.24
CA PHE A 165 14.07 9.19 -16.79
C PHE A 165 13.53 10.53 -16.28
N GLU A 166 14.05 11.65 -16.84
CA GLU A 166 13.62 13.00 -16.41
C GLU A 166 12.12 13.26 -16.67
N GLU A 167 11.63 12.90 -17.86
CA GLU A 167 10.20 13.06 -18.21
C GLU A 167 9.32 12.27 -17.23
N ASN A 168 9.69 11.02 -16.96
CA ASN A 168 8.94 10.13 -16.08
C ASN A 168 9.03 10.58 -14.62
N TYR A 169 10.20 10.98 -14.16
CA TYR A 169 10.41 11.51 -12.81
C TYR A 169 9.51 12.72 -12.54
N GLN A 170 9.52 13.72 -13.43
CA GLN A 170 8.68 14.91 -13.28
C GLN A 170 7.19 14.58 -13.35
N GLY A 171 6.81 13.63 -14.18
CA GLY A 171 5.42 13.17 -14.29
C GLY A 171 4.90 12.52 -13.00
N ALA A 172 5.63 11.56 -12.47
CA ALA A 172 5.31 10.84 -11.23
C ALA A 172 5.39 11.77 -10.00
N ARG A 173 6.47 12.57 -9.91
CA ARG A 173 6.69 13.51 -8.80
C ARG A 173 5.57 14.51 -8.63
N ARG A 174 5.04 15.04 -9.76
CA ARG A 174 3.94 16.01 -9.76
C ARG A 174 2.67 15.46 -9.10
N LEU A 175 2.47 14.16 -9.14
CA LEU A 175 1.28 13.49 -8.60
C LEU A 175 1.54 12.81 -7.24
N GLY A 176 2.67 13.12 -6.59
CA GLY A 176 3.00 12.61 -5.26
C GLY A 176 3.18 11.09 -5.21
N MET A 177 3.58 10.48 -6.33
CA MET A 177 3.97 9.07 -6.32
C MET A 177 5.31 8.92 -5.60
N LYS A 178 5.46 7.84 -4.83
CA LYS A 178 6.78 7.46 -4.30
C LYS A 178 7.64 6.98 -5.46
N ILE A 179 8.89 7.44 -5.51
CA ILE A 179 9.79 7.17 -6.63
C ILE A 179 10.99 6.38 -6.16
N GLY A 180 11.24 5.25 -6.80
CA GLY A 180 12.52 4.56 -6.83
C GLY A 180 13.16 4.67 -8.21
N ALA A 181 14.40 4.23 -8.32
CA ALA A 181 15.10 4.20 -9.58
C ALA A 181 15.91 2.91 -9.74
N TYR A 182 16.20 2.52 -10.97
CA TYR A 182 17.08 1.39 -11.22
C TYR A 182 18.00 1.63 -12.41
N TYR A 183 19.13 0.95 -12.38
CA TYR A 183 20.12 0.96 -13.46
C TYR A 183 20.36 -0.45 -13.98
N ARG A 184 20.27 -0.63 -15.29
CA ARG A 184 20.60 -1.91 -15.96
C ARG A 184 22.10 -2.02 -16.16
N SER A 185 22.76 -2.73 -15.26
CA SER A 185 24.21 -2.90 -15.22
C SER A 185 24.69 -3.97 -16.19
N LYS A 186 25.77 -3.66 -16.91
CA LYS A 186 26.51 -4.57 -17.77
C LYS A 186 27.89 -4.91 -17.21
N ALA A 187 28.19 -4.43 -16.02
CA ALA A 187 29.49 -4.58 -15.40
C ALA A 187 29.90 -6.06 -15.30
N ALA A 188 31.13 -6.34 -15.70
CA ALA A 188 31.77 -7.64 -15.56
C ALA A 188 32.81 -7.67 -14.43
N THR A 189 33.10 -6.51 -13.82
CA THR A 189 34.00 -6.35 -12.68
C THR A 189 33.41 -5.40 -11.64
N ALA A 190 33.93 -5.46 -10.42
CA ALA A 190 33.54 -4.54 -9.36
C ALA A 190 33.88 -3.06 -9.69
N GLU A 191 34.99 -2.82 -10.36
CA GLU A 191 35.39 -1.49 -10.80
C GLU A 191 34.40 -0.90 -11.82
N GLU A 192 34.01 -1.69 -12.82
CA GLU A 192 32.99 -1.30 -13.80
C GLU A 192 31.66 -1.03 -13.13
N ALA A 193 31.25 -1.85 -12.17
CA ALA A 193 30.02 -1.66 -11.42
C ALA A 193 30.01 -0.34 -10.62
N ALA A 194 31.12 0.00 -9.99
CA ALA A 194 31.26 1.28 -9.31
C ALA A 194 31.26 2.48 -10.28
N GLU A 195 31.76 2.32 -11.51
CA GLU A 195 31.69 3.37 -12.56
C GLU A 195 30.24 3.53 -13.04
N GLU A 196 29.52 2.44 -13.30
CA GLU A 196 28.11 2.46 -13.68
C GLU A 196 27.23 3.05 -12.58
N ALA A 197 27.51 2.76 -11.30
CA ALA A 197 26.82 3.39 -10.18
C ALA A 197 27.02 4.92 -10.16
N ARG A 198 28.23 5.41 -10.46
CA ARG A 198 28.47 6.86 -10.58
C ARG A 198 27.73 7.45 -11.78
N GLU A 199 27.65 6.74 -12.91
CA GLU A 199 26.81 7.17 -14.04
C GLU A 199 25.33 7.23 -13.62
N PHE A 200 24.82 6.20 -12.94
CA PHE A 200 23.48 6.18 -12.40
C PHE A 200 23.20 7.41 -11.51
N LEU A 201 24.11 7.74 -10.61
CA LEU A 201 23.99 8.91 -9.75
C LEU A 201 23.88 10.23 -10.52
N THR A 202 24.36 10.32 -11.77
CA THR A 202 24.15 11.53 -12.59
C THR A 202 22.71 11.74 -13.01
N TYR A 203 21.92 10.65 -13.18
CA TYR A 203 20.48 10.75 -13.42
C TYR A 203 19.74 11.22 -12.18
N LEU A 204 20.25 10.90 -10.99
CA LEU A 204 19.63 11.17 -9.70
C LEU A 204 20.03 12.52 -9.10
N ASP A 205 20.98 13.24 -9.72
CA ASP A 205 21.46 14.53 -9.21
C ASP A 205 20.32 15.54 -9.05
N GLY A 206 20.20 16.11 -7.85
CA GLY A 206 19.15 17.07 -7.49
C GLY A 206 17.75 16.48 -7.40
N LYS A 207 17.59 15.15 -7.36
CA LYS A 207 16.30 14.45 -7.25
C LYS A 207 16.16 13.78 -5.90
N GLU A 208 14.94 13.79 -5.40
CA GLU A 208 14.57 13.06 -4.19
C GLU A 208 13.98 11.71 -4.59
N LEU A 209 14.50 10.63 -4.01
CA LEU A 209 13.91 9.30 -4.06
C LEU A 209 13.33 8.97 -2.69
N GLU A 210 12.07 8.59 -2.64
CA GLU A 210 11.41 8.08 -1.43
C GLU A 210 11.64 6.58 -1.23
N LEU A 211 12.09 5.91 -2.29
CA LEU A 211 12.37 4.49 -2.31
C LEU A 211 13.85 4.25 -2.59
N PHE A 212 14.16 3.09 -3.04
CA PHE A 212 15.52 2.62 -3.28
C PHE A 212 16.06 3.01 -4.67
N ALA A 213 17.40 2.90 -4.79
CA ALA A 213 18.15 2.98 -6.04
C ALA A 213 18.73 1.58 -6.34
N ALA A 214 18.15 0.87 -7.32
CA ALA A 214 18.41 -0.54 -7.52
C ALA A 214 19.50 -0.85 -8.57
N TYR A 215 20.34 -1.80 -8.24
CA TYR A 215 21.20 -2.54 -9.16
C TYR A 215 20.38 -3.64 -9.86
N VAL A 216 20.30 -3.61 -11.19
CA VAL A 216 19.63 -4.63 -12.01
C VAL A 216 20.64 -5.16 -13.04
N PRO A 217 21.18 -6.37 -12.88
CA PRO A 217 22.09 -6.94 -13.87
C PRO A 217 21.35 -7.18 -15.18
N GLU A 218 21.89 -6.72 -16.33
CA GLU A 218 21.25 -6.81 -17.65
C GLU A 218 20.89 -8.25 -18.03
N ASN A 219 21.67 -9.21 -17.58
CA ASN A 219 21.43 -10.63 -17.83
C ASN A 219 20.22 -11.22 -17.08
N MET A 220 19.56 -10.44 -16.20
CA MET A 220 18.35 -10.88 -15.48
C MET A 220 17.06 -10.49 -16.20
N ALA A 221 17.07 -9.47 -17.06
CA ALA A 221 15.91 -9.06 -17.85
C ALA A 221 15.46 -10.13 -18.86
N ASP A 222 16.34 -11.05 -19.20
CA ASP A 222 16.07 -12.20 -20.08
C ASP A 222 16.23 -13.48 -19.27
N GLU A 223 15.14 -13.99 -18.65
CA GLU A 223 15.15 -15.31 -17.99
C GLU A 223 15.64 -16.44 -18.92
N GLN A 224 15.57 -16.24 -20.23
CA GLN A 224 16.12 -17.16 -21.22
C GLN A 224 17.65 -17.10 -21.35
N LEU A 225 18.28 -16.01 -20.88
CA LEU A 225 19.72 -15.77 -20.97
C LEU A 225 20.50 -16.10 -19.68
N LEU A 226 19.87 -16.63 -18.65
CA LEU A 226 20.58 -17.23 -17.52
C LEU A 226 21.34 -18.52 -17.92
N ARG A 227 21.84 -18.57 -19.12
CA ARG A 227 22.97 -19.41 -19.48
C ARG A 227 24.26 -18.68 -19.09
N GLY A 228 24.40 -18.47 -17.77
CA GLY A 228 25.75 -18.25 -17.26
C GLY A 228 26.60 -19.46 -17.60
N PRO A 229 27.93 -19.30 -17.77
CA PRO A 229 28.83 -20.44 -17.84
C PRO A 229 28.58 -21.34 -16.61
N GLU A 230 28.84 -22.62 -16.75
CA GLU A 230 28.68 -23.64 -15.69
C GLU A 230 29.46 -23.29 -14.38
N ASP A 231 30.27 -22.24 -14.41
CA ASP A 231 30.95 -21.59 -13.29
C ASP A 231 30.50 -20.11 -13.18
N SER A 232 29.25 -19.84 -12.73
CA SER A 232 28.96 -18.49 -12.22
C SER A 232 29.82 -18.31 -10.98
N ASP A 233 30.85 -17.45 -11.08
CA ASP A 233 31.67 -17.05 -9.94
C ASP A 233 30.80 -16.23 -8.98
N ARG A 234 30.17 -16.89 -8.00
CA ARG A 234 29.31 -16.28 -6.98
C ARG A 234 30.04 -15.12 -6.30
N ASP A 235 31.31 -15.33 -5.98
CA ASP A 235 32.15 -14.30 -5.35
C ASP A 235 32.30 -13.07 -6.26
N LEU A 236 32.44 -13.26 -7.56
CA LEU A 236 32.56 -12.15 -8.51
C LEU A 236 31.23 -11.39 -8.63
N ASN A 237 30.12 -12.09 -8.83
CA ASN A 237 28.80 -11.46 -8.93
C ASN A 237 28.42 -10.72 -7.63
N THR A 238 28.76 -11.29 -6.48
CA THR A 238 28.57 -10.65 -5.17
C THR A 238 29.39 -9.35 -5.08
N ARG A 239 30.68 -9.38 -5.42
CA ARG A 239 31.52 -8.16 -5.43
C ARG A 239 31.05 -7.11 -6.41
N ILE A 240 30.51 -7.49 -7.58
CA ILE A 240 29.94 -6.56 -8.54
C ILE A 240 28.72 -5.87 -7.93
N ALA A 241 27.78 -6.63 -7.37
CA ALA A 241 26.60 -6.07 -6.71
C ALA A 241 26.97 -5.18 -5.51
N GLU A 242 27.92 -5.62 -4.68
CA GLU A 242 28.43 -4.82 -3.54
C GLU A 242 29.07 -3.50 -3.98
N ALA A 243 29.90 -3.53 -5.04
CA ALA A 243 30.57 -2.32 -5.53
C ALA A 243 29.58 -1.28 -6.07
N PHE A 244 28.53 -1.72 -6.75
CA PHE A 244 27.43 -0.85 -7.18
C PHE A 244 26.68 -0.28 -5.97
N CYS A 245 26.19 -1.16 -5.10
CA CYS A 245 25.37 -0.79 -3.94
C CYS A 245 26.12 0.11 -2.95
N SER A 246 27.41 -0.19 -2.66
CA SER A 246 28.20 0.66 -1.76
C SER A 246 28.43 2.06 -2.35
N THR A 247 28.61 2.19 -3.67
CA THR A 247 28.73 3.51 -4.33
C THR A 247 27.43 4.31 -4.22
N VAL A 248 26.26 3.66 -4.33
CA VAL A 248 24.94 4.27 -4.13
C VAL A 248 24.74 4.68 -2.67
N GLU A 249 25.12 3.80 -1.73
CA GLU A 249 25.05 4.05 -0.28
C GLU A 249 25.94 5.23 0.15
N GLU A 250 27.16 5.33 -0.37
CA GLU A 250 28.08 6.45 -0.13
C GLU A 250 27.50 7.80 -0.59
N ALA A 251 26.62 7.80 -1.58
CA ALA A 251 25.90 8.98 -2.03
C ALA A 251 24.66 9.31 -1.16
N GLY A 252 24.41 8.56 -0.09
CA GLY A 252 23.29 8.78 0.85
C GLY A 252 21.96 8.26 0.36
N LEU A 253 21.93 7.39 -0.66
CA LEU A 253 20.72 6.74 -1.15
C LEU A 253 20.61 5.33 -0.58
N GLN A 254 19.40 4.77 -0.56
CA GLN A 254 19.17 3.40 -0.15
C GLN A 254 19.37 2.46 -1.34
N PRO A 255 20.41 1.60 -1.35
CA PRO A 255 20.60 0.65 -2.44
C PRO A 255 19.64 -0.53 -2.33
N ALA A 256 19.29 -1.13 -3.48
CA ALA A 256 18.61 -2.41 -3.54
C ALA A 256 19.21 -3.29 -4.66
N ILE A 257 19.05 -4.60 -4.52
CA ILE A 257 19.50 -5.58 -5.52
C ILE A 257 18.26 -6.25 -6.11
N TYR A 258 18.14 -6.21 -7.43
CA TYR A 258 17.09 -6.96 -8.14
C TYR A 258 17.51 -8.42 -8.26
N ALA A 259 16.70 -9.32 -7.69
CA ALA A 259 17.00 -10.74 -7.64
C ALA A 259 15.74 -11.60 -7.73
N SER A 260 15.88 -12.78 -8.35
CA SER A 260 14.94 -13.88 -8.25
C SER A 260 15.47 -14.93 -7.30
N MET A 261 14.62 -15.84 -6.87
CA MET A 261 15.01 -17.03 -6.10
C MET A 261 16.21 -17.78 -6.72
N LEU A 262 16.22 -17.91 -8.05
CA LEU A 262 17.31 -18.55 -8.77
C LEU A 262 18.61 -17.74 -8.69
N SER A 263 18.54 -16.41 -8.73
CA SER A 263 19.71 -15.55 -8.58
C SER A 263 20.29 -15.62 -7.17
N GLU A 264 19.44 -15.65 -6.16
CA GLU A 264 19.84 -15.83 -4.77
C GLU A 264 20.56 -17.17 -4.57
N ALA A 265 19.98 -18.24 -5.12
CA ALA A 265 20.53 -19.58 -4.98
C ALA A 265 21.84 -19.82 -5.76
N GLU A 266 21.98 -19.29 -6.97
CA GLU A 266 23.04 -19.67 -7.90
C GLU A 266 24.08 -18.58 -8.16
N ARG A 267 23.73 -17.29 -7.96
CA ARG A 267 24.57 -16.17 -8.38
C ARG A 267 25.24 -15.40 -7.26
N TYR A 268 24.62 -15.37 -6.08
CA TYR A 268 25.08 -14.51 -4.99
C TYR A 268 25.47 -15.30 -3.75
N ASP A 269 26.44 -14.79 -3.03
CA ASP A 269 26.66 -15.11 -1.62
C ASP A 269 25.66 -14.29 -0.80
N MET A 270 24.57 -14.93 -0.42
CA MET A 270 23.49 -14.26 0.30
C MET A 270 23.88 -13.92 1.75
N THR A 271 24.87 -14.61 2.34
CA THR A 271 25.41 -14.25 3.65
C THR A 271 26.03 -12.85 3.63
N ALA A 272 26.69 -12.50 2.53
CA ALA A 272 27.30 -11.18 2.36
C ALA A 272 26.26 -10.07 2.06
N LEU A 273 25.17 -10.40 1.35
CA LEU A 273 24.24 -9.40 0.81
C LEU A 273 22.96 -9.21 1.64
N ALA A 274 22.33 -10.30 2.10
CA ALA A 274 20.97 -10.25 2.64
C ALA A 274 20.83 -9.48 3.97
N GLY A 275 21.89 -9.38 4.75
CA GLY A 275 21.90 -8.61 5.99
C GLY A 275 22.24 -7.12 5.80
N ARG A 276 22.68 -6.73 4.63
CA ARG A 276 23.20 -5.39 4.34
C ARG A 276 22.35 -4.59 3.38
N TYR A 277 21.82 -5.22 2.32
CA TYR A 277 21.09 -4.55 1.26
C TYR A 277 19.64 -5.03 1.20
N SER A 278 18.75 -4.16 0.74
CA SER A 278 17.37 -4.50 0.43
C SER A 278 17.30 -5.26 -0.90
N PHE A 279 16.29 -6.11 -1.04
CA PHE A 279 16.03 -6.83 -2.28
C PHE A 279 14.74 -6.36 -2.95
N TRP A 280 14.83 -6.11 -4.26
CA TRP A 280 13.69 -6.04 -5.15
C TRP A 280 13.53 -7.41 -5.78
N TYR A 281 12.66 -8.20 -5.19
CA TYR A 281 12.44 -9.59 -5.56
C TYR A 281 11.57 -9.70 -6.81
N THR A 282 11.93 -10.57 -7.76
CA THR A 282 11.09 -10.93 -8.90
C THR A 282 10.74 -12.41 -8.85
N GLY A 283 9.44 -12.71 -8.88
CA GLY A 283 8.91 -14.07 -8.84
C GLY A 283 7.48 -14.09 -9.37
N LEU A 284 7.23 -14.97 -10.35
CA LEU A 284 5.96 -15.03 -11.09
C LEU A 284 5.08 -16.21 -10.66
N GLU A 285 5.45 -16.90 -9.62
CA GLU A 285 4.83 -18.17 -9.17
C GLU A 285 3.52 -17.98 -8.39
N GLY A 286 3.04 -16.77 -8.28
CA GLY A 286 1.81 -16.45 -7.56
C GLY A 286 2.04 -16.05 -6.10
N THR A 287 3.08 -16.57 -5.45
CA THR A 287 3.53 -16.16 -4.12
C THR A 287 5.04 -16.10 -4.09
N PRO A 288 5.66 -15.17 -3.33
CA PRO A 288 7.12 -15.14 -3.20
C PRO A 288 7.65 -16.46 -2.61
N SER A 289 8.70 -16.97 -3.22
CA SER A 289 9.35 -18.24 -2.81
C SER A 289 10.73 -18.02 -2.17
N THR A 290 11.21 -16.78 -2.10
CA THR A 290 12.51 -16.47 -1.49
C THR A 290 12.48 -16.65 0.04
N PRO A 291 13.54 -17.23 0.65
CA PRO A 291 13.68 -17.29 2.10
C PRO A 291 14.18 -15.97 2.71
N TYR A 292 14.65 -15.03 1.89
CA TYR A 292 15.25 -13.78 2.33
C TYR A 292 14.22 -12.65 2.39
N PRO A 293 14.39 -11.67 3.29
CA PRO A 293 13.54 -10.50 3.33
C PRO A 293 13.72 -9.65 2.07
N PHE A 294 12.62 -9.13 1.54
CA PHE A 294 12.60 -8.20 0.41
C PHE A 294 11.73 -6.98 0.76
N CYS A 295 11.97 -5.87 0.09
CA CYS A 295 11.18 -4.64 0.27
C CYS A 295 10.14 -4.45 -0.84
N CYS A 296 10.40 -4.97 -2.04
CA CYS A 296 9.55 -4.83 -3.20
C CYS A 296 9.47 -6.17 -3.95
N TRP A 297 8.28 -6.53 -4.44
CA TRP A 297 8.05 -7.74 -5.22
C TRP A 297 7.46 -7.40 -6.58
N GLN A 298 8.21 -7.71 -7.65
CA GLN A 298 7.71 -7.70 -9.02
C GLN A 298 7.03 -9.04 -9.30
N TYR A 299 5.72 -9.02 -9.47
CA TYR A 299 4.89 -10.22 -9.57
C TYR A 299 4.31 -10.47 -10.98
N CYS A 300 4.43 -9.51 -11.88
CA CYS A 300 3.90 -9.61 -13.23
C CYS A 300 4.74 -8.78 -14.21
N LEU A 301 5.16 -9.39 -15.32
CA LEU A 301 5.97 -8.72 -16.37
C LEU A 301 5.12 -8.27 -17.58
N THR A 302 3.85 -8.56 -17.61
CA THR A 302 2.98 -8.30 -18.78
C THR A 302 1.64 -7.71 -18.36
N GLY A 303 1.64 -6.96 -17.27
CA GLY A 303 0.45 -6.31 -16.75
C GLY A 303 -0.05 -5.18 -17.65
N GLY A 304 -1.26 -4.73 -17.35
CA GLY A 304 -1.85 -3.55 -17.99
C GLY A 304 -2.34 -2.57 -16.94
N ILE A 305 -2.04 -1.29 -17.13
CA ILE A 305 -2.53 -0.22 -16.27
C ILE A 305 -2.98 0.96 -17.12
N ARG A 306 -4.04 1.65 -16.70
CA ARG A 306 -4.49 2.86 -17.39
C ARG A 306 -3.37 3.90 -17.37
N GLY A 307 -3.14 4.55 -18.51
CA GLY A 307 -2.09 5.56 -18.65
C GLY A 307 -0.78 5.03 -19.23
N VAL A 308 -0.58 3.71 -19.31
CA VAL A 308 0.57 3.08 -19.99
C VAL A 308 0.09 2.35 -21.23
N THR A 309 0.81 2.50 -22.33
CA THR A 309 0.51 1.81 -23.58
C THR A 309 1.36 0.54 -23.71
N GLY A 310 0.69 -0.60 -23.83
CA GLY A 310 1.37 -1.90 -23.89
C GLY A 310 1.61 -2.53 -22.52
N PRO A 311 2.38 -3.60 -22.46
CA PRO A 311 2.67 -4.30 -21.21
C PRO A 311 3.55 -3.47 -20.28
N VAL A 312 3.33 -3.62 -19.01
CA VAL A 312 4.08 -2.98 -17.93
C VAL A 312 4.27 -3.97 -16.80
N ASP A 313 5.40 -3.86 -16.14
CA ASP A 313 5.70 -4.66 -14.97
C ASP A 313 4.94 -4.14 -13.75
N LEU A 314 4.37 -5.06 -12.97
CA LEU A 314 3.57 -4.74 -11.79
C LEU A 314 4.30 -5.16 -10.53
N ASP A 315 4.31 -4.25 -9.57
CA ASP A 315 5.04 -4.38 -8.32
C ASP A 315 4.16 -4.15 -7.10
N VAL A 316 4.55 -4.75 -6.00
CA VAL A 316 4.07 -4.43 -4.66
C VAL A 316 5.24 -4.08 -3.76
N LEU A 317 5.09 -3.01 -3.00
CA LEU A 317 6.08 -2.53 -2.05
C LEU A 317 5.56 -2.79 -0.63
N LEU A 318 6.41 -3.34 0.22
CA LEU A 318 6.17 -3.50 1.64
C LEU A 318 6.66 -2.25 2.36
N VAL A 319 5.75 -1.50 2.95
CA VAL A 319 6.05 -0.28 3.71
C VAL A 319 5.70 -0.48 5.17
N ARG A 320 6.55 -0.01 6.07
CA ARG A 320 6.15 0.05 7.47
C ARG A 320 5.09 1.13 7.61
N PRO A 321 3.93 0.81 8.20
CA PRO A 321 2.94 1.82 8.50
C PRO A 321 3.54 2.84 9.46
N TYR A 322 3.00 4.04 9.43
CA TYR A 322 3.34 5.02 10.43
C TYR A 322 2.88 4.51 11.81
N GLU A 323 3.81 4.43 12.74
CA GLU A 323 3.50 4.11 14.15
C GLU A 323 3.03 5.39 14.84
N GLU A 324 1.75 5.41 15.20
CA GLU A 324 1.16 6.56 15.89
C GLU A 324 1.85 6.79 17.24
N ARG A 325 2.15 8.06 17.52
CA ARG A 325 2.60 8.47 18.86
C ARG A 325 1.47 8.25 19.87
N PRO A 326 1.76 8.01 21.16
CA PRO A 326 0.70 7.73 22.14
C PRO A 326 -0.41 8.80 22.20
N GLU A 327 -0.06 10.08 22.06
CA GLU A 327 -1.00 11.21 22.02
C GLU A 327 -1.90 11.19 20.77
N GLU A 328 -1.38 10.74 19.63
CA GLU A 328 -2.12 10.64 18.37
C GLU A 328 -3.18 9.53 18.40
N GLY A 329 -2.95 8.49 19.18
CA GLY A 329 -3.91 7.43 19.42
C GLY A 329 -5.25 7.89 20.00
N ASN A 330 -5.29 9.09 20.60
CA ASN A 330 -6.51 9.71 21.15
C ASN A 330 -7.23 10.61 20.15
N ILE A 331 -6.65 10.91 18.99
CA ILE A 331 -7.24 11.79 17.98
C ILE A 331 -8.28 11.01 17.18
N TYR A 332 -9.51 11.51 17.14
CA TYR A 332 -10.58 10.94 16.33
C TYR A 332 -10.35 11.22 14.83
N SER A 333 -10.69 10.24 14.00
CA SER A 333 -10.53 10.32 12.55
C SER A 333 -11.68 9.63 11.83
N TYR A 334 -12.78 10.33 11.68
CA TYR A 334 -13.92 9.88 10.89
C TYR A 334 -13.64 10.07 9.40
N THR A 335 -14.04 9.09 8.60
CA THR A 335 -13.94 9.13 7.14
C THR A 335 -15.29 9.44 6.50
N GLN A 336 -15.27 10.02 5.30
CA GLN A 336 -16.50 10.31 4.55
C GLN A 336 -16.93 9.18 3.63
N PHE A 337 -16.15 8.10 3.57
CA PHE A 337 -16.40 6.93 2.71
C PHE A 337 -16.90 5.73 3.51
N TYR A 338 -17.65 4.88 2.84
CA TYR A 338 -18.05 3.58 3.32
C TYR A 338 -17.19 2.50 2.67
N ASP A 339 -16.57 1.64 3.46
CA ASP A 339 -15.57 0.67 3.02
C ASP A 339 -16.00 -0.25 1.89
N GLU A 340 -17.20 -0.82 1.94
CA GLU A 340 -17.68 -1.75 0.91
C GLU A 340 -17.77 -1.11 -0.48
N ALA A 341 -18.02 0.21 -0.57
CA ALA A 341 -18.16 0.90 -1.84
C ALA A 341 -16.81 1.15 -2.53
N TYR A 342 -15.73 1.20 -1.77
CA TYR A 342 -14.42 1.59 -2.29
C TYR A 342 -13.36 0.50 -2.15
N GLN A 343 -13.68 -0.62 -1.48
CA GLN A 343 -12.72 -1.70 -1.16
C GLN A 343 -11.40 -1.16 -0.57
N MET A 344 -11.48 0.01 0.04
CA MET A 344 -10.33 0.59 0.71
C MET A 344 -10.22 -0.10 2.05
N THR A 345 -9.10 -0.71 2.30
CA THR A 345 -8.74 -1.22 3.62
C THR A 345 -8.91 -0.09 4.62
N THR A 346 -9.95 -0.16 5.31
CA THR A 346 -10.39 0.40 6.56
C THR A 346 -9.39 1.29 7.27
N TRP A 347 -9.38 2.54 6.93
CA TRP A 347 -8.92 3.57 7.82
C TRP A 347 -10.09 4.13 8.64
N VAL A 348 -10.89 3.21 9.16
CA VAL A 348 -11.79 3.56 10.23
C VAL A 348 -10.93 3.87 11.43
N ASN A 349 -11.20 4.98 12.11
CA ASN A 349 -10.55 5.29 13.36
C ASN A 349 -10.58 4.05 14.26
N LYS A 350 -9.41 3.50 14.62
CA LYS A 350 -9.27 2.34 15.50
C LYS A 350 -10.07 2.53 16.80
N ARG A 351 -10.18 3.76 17.29
CA ARG A 351 -10.96 4.10 18.48
C ARG A 351 -12.45 3.98 18.25
N VAL A 352 -12.96 4.36 17.08
CA VAL A 352 -14.38 4.25 16.72
C VAL A 352 -14.75 2.84 16.30
N SER A 353 -13.90 2.13 15.58
CA SER A 353 -14.14 0.74 15.23
C SER A 353 -14.21 -0.18 16.45
N ALA A 354 -13.47 0.12 17.52
CA ALA A 354 -13.58 -0.58 18.80
C ALA A 354 -14.94 -0.39 19.47
N GLU A 355 -15.69 0.66 19.13
CA GLU A 355 -17.03 0.97 19.61
C GLU A 355 -18.15 0.42 18.70
N GLY A 356 -17.80 -0.32 17.64
CA GLY A 356 -18.75 -1.01 16.76
C GLY A 356 -19.33 -0.14 15.65
N TRP A 357 -18.66 0.93 15.26
CA TRP A 357 -19.09 1.75 14.14
C TRP A 357 -19.06 1.01 12.79
N ASN A 358 -20.05 1.28 11.93
CA ASN A 358 -20.25 0.63 10.64
C ASN A 358 -20.28 1.59 9.43
N GLY A 359 -20.03 2.90 9.61
CA GLY A 359 -19.98 3.89 8.54
C GLY A 359 -21.31 4.33 7.96
N GLU A 360 -22.41 4.17 8.68
CA GLU A 360 -23.75 4.47 8.15
C GLU A 360 -23.93 5.91 7.68
N TRP A 361 -23.23 6.89 8.25
CA TRP A 361 -23.28 8.28 7.79
C TRP A 361 -22.83 8.46 6.33
N ALA A 362 -21.93 7.64 5.82
CA ALA A 362 -21.49 7.70 4.43
C ALA A 362 -22.63 7.42 3.43
N ARG A 363 -23.72 6.84 3.89
CA ARG A 363 -24.94 6.58 3.10
C ARG A 363 -25.93 7.75 3.09
N ILE A 364 -25.67 8.82 3.84
CA ILE A 364 -26.51 10.02 3.84
C ILE A 364 -26.51 10.64 2.44
N THR A 365 -27.69 10.91 1.91
CA THR A 365 -27.86 11.64 0.65
C THR A 365 -28.60 12.95 0.91
N ALA A 366 -28.11 14.05 0.34
CA ALA A 366 -28.73 15.36 0.44
C ALA A 366 -28.44 16.21 -0.79
N GLY A 367 -29.43 16.98 -1.25
CA GLY A 367 -29.26 17.83 -2.43
C GLY A 367 -28.89 17.08 -3.71
N GLY A 368 -29.20 15.80 -3.79
CA GLY A 368 -28.83 14.95 -4.92
C GLY A 368 -27.35 14.50 -4.92
N GLN A 369 -26.67 14.64 -3.77
CA GLN A 369 -25.29 14.20 -3.59
C GLN A 369 -25.19 13.18 -2.45
N GLU A 370 -24.23 12.29 -2.54
CA GLU A 370 -23.85 11.36 -1.48
C GLU A 370 -22.91 12.04 -0.49
N PHE A 371 -22.88 11.59 0.75
CA PHE A 371 -22.06 12.15 1.83
C PHE A 371 -20.57 12.26 1.45
N MET A 372 -20.05 11.29 0.72
CA MET A 372 -18.68 11.30 0.19
C MET A 372 -18.32 12.55 -0.63
N MET A 373 -19.32 13.24 -1.19
CA MET A 373 -19.09 14.43 -2.02
C MET A 373 -19.10 15.74 -1.21
N PHE A 374 -19.60 15.71 0.04
CA PHE A 374 -19.71 16.92 0.87
C PHE A 374 -19.28 16.71 2.33
N GLY A 375 -18.99 15.48 2.75
CA GLY A 375 -18.78 15.11 4.14
C GLY A 375 -17.45 15.55 4.75
N CYS A 376 -16.45 15.97 3.97
CA CYS A 376 -15.12 16.27 4.49
C CYS A 376 -15.14 17.31 5.64
N GLY A 377 -15.85 18.42 5.48
CA GLY A 377 -15.98 19.45 6.53
C GLY A 377 -16.78 18.96 7.75
N VAL A 378 -17.76 18.06 7.53
CA VAL A 378 -18.55 17.46 8.61
C VAL A 378 -17.68 16.51 9.44
N CYS A 379 -16.91 15.65 8.79
CA CYS A 379 -15.95 14.77 9.47
C CYS A 379 -14.88 15.56 10.22
N CYS A 380 -14.34 16.62 9.63
CA CYS A 380 -13.39 17.50 10.32
C CYS A 380 -13.96 18.12 11.61
N LEU A 381 -15.23 18.54 11.60
CA LEU A 381 -15.90 19.03 12.81
C LEU A 381 -16.05 17.92 13.85
N SER A 382 -16.52 16.74 13.46
CA SER A 382 -16.63 15.58 14.35
C SER A 382 -15.28 15.23 14.98
N ASN A 383 -14.23 15.15 14.17
CA ASN A 383 -12.86 14.89 14.64
C ASN A 383 -12.42 15.87 15.73
N MET A 384 -12.63 17.18 15.51
CA MET A 384 -12.26 18.21 16.49
C MET A 384 -13.09 18.12 17.75
N VAL A 385 -14.42 18.01 17.63
CA VAL A 385 -15.32 17.96 18.80
C VAL A 385 -15.03 16.74 19.65
N CYS A 386 -14.90 15.55 19.04
CA CYS A 386 -14.61 14.32 19.77
C CYS A 386 -13.21 14.29 20.39
N THR A 387 -12.22 14.96 19.77
CA THR A 387 -10.85 14.97 20.29
C THR A 387 -10.63 16.03 21.35
N MET A 388 -11.26 17.20 21.22
CA MET A 388 -10.98 18.37 22.06
C MET A 388 -12.03 18.61 23.16
N THR A 389 -13.12 17.82 23.18
CA THR A 389 -14.17 17.93 24.19
C THR A 389 -14.52 16.56 24.76
N ASP A 390 -15.31 16.52 25.85
CA ASP A 390 -15.82 15.26 26.42
C ASP A 390 -17.03 14.68 25.66
N ARG A 391 -17.30 15.18 24.44
CA ARG A 391 -18.46 14.77 23.64
C ARG A 391 -18.02 13.87 22.52
N VAL A 392 -18.80 12.81 22.29
CA VAL A 392 -18.68 11.97 21.09
C VAL A 392 -19.84 12.35 20.17
N VAL A 393 -19.52 12.93 19.01
CA VAL A 393 -20.46 13.41 18.00
C VAL A 393 -20.01 12.85 16.67
N ASP A 394 -20.67 11.80 16.20
CA ASP A 394 -20.33 11.17 14.92
C ASP A 394 -20.72 12.07 13.72
N PRO A 395 -20.29 11.77 12.50
CA PRO A 395 -20.59 12.59 11.34
C PRO A 395 -22.09 12.68 11.00
N GLU A 396 -22.92 11.69 11.34
CA GLU A 396 -24.37 11.77 11.14
C GLU A 396 -24.99 12.79 12.10
N GLU A 397 -24.70 12.68 13.37
CA GLU A 397 -25.17 13.61 14.39
C GLU A 397 -24.64 15.04 14.09
N MET A 398 -23.38 15.17 13.72
CA MET A 398 -22.78 16.45 13.32
C MET A 398 -23.48 17.05 12.09
N TYR A 399 -23.82 16.26 11.10
CA TYR A 399 -24.55 16.72 9.92
C TYR A 399 -25.93 17.31 10.28
N TYR A 400 -26.68 16.62 11.15
CA TYR A 400 -27.98 17.12 11.59
C TYR A 400 -27.85 18.35 12.50
N ALA A 401 -26.88 18.38 13.41
CA ALA A 401 -26.60 19.56 14.22
C ALA A 401 -26.22 20.77 13.35
N LEU A 402 -25.40 20.56 12.33
CA LEU A 402 -25.01 21.61 11.37
C LEU A 402 -26.24 22.19 10.64
N LYS A 403 -27.19 21.34 10.22
CA LYS A 403 -28.46 21.81 9.62
C LYS A 403 -29.30 22.60 10.58
N ASP A 404 -29.40 22.16 11.84
CA ASP A 404 -30.25 22.80 12.85
C ASP A 404 -29.67 24.13 13.35
N GLN A 405 -28.35 24.24 13.46
CA GLN A 405 -27.67 25.43 13.97
C GLN A 405 -27.32 26.46 12.87
N THR A 406 -27.38 26.04 11.59
CA THR A 406 -27.09 26.87 10.43
C THR A 406 -28.12 26.66 9.34
N ASN A 407 -27.96 27.30 8.21
CA ASN A 407 -28.78 27.04 7.02
C ASN A 407 -28.05 26.10 6.03
N TYR A 408 -27.17 25.24 6.53
CA TYR A 408 -26.41 24.34 5.68
C TYR A 408 -27.29 23.34 4.97
N TYR A 409 -27.15 23.31 3.66
CA TYR A 409 -27.74 22.31 2.78
C TYR A 409 -26.81 22.06 1.61
N PRO A 410 -26.31 20.84 1.40
CA PRO A 410 -25.45 20.54 0.27
C PRO A 410 -26.28 20.61 -1.03
N GLU A 411 -25.79 21.39 -2.00
CA GLU A 411 -26.35 21.48 -3.35
C GLU A 411 -25.35 20.95 -4.36
N SER A 412 -25.82 20.46 -5.51
CA SER A 412 -24.96 19.98 -6.59
C SER A 412 -23.92 21.06 -6.99
N GLY A 413 -22.64 20.71 -6.88
CA GLY A 413 -21.51 21.62 -7.14
C GLY A 413 -21.24 22.66 -6.04
N ARG A 414 -21.94 22.61 -4.89
CA ARG A 414 -21.77 23.49 -3.73
C ARG A 414 -21.93 22.75 -2.40
N GLY A 415 -21.47 21.50 -2.34
CA GLY A 415 -21.65 20.65 -1.16
C GLY A 415 -20.76 21.00 0.04
N ALA A 416 -19.66 21.72 -0.18
CA ALA A 416 -18.72 22.05 0.90
C ALA A 416 -19.37 22.92 1.99
N VAL A 417 -19.08 22.59 3.26
CA VAL A 417 -19.45 23.42 4.42
C VAL A 417 -18.70 24.75 4.34
N SER A 418 -19.42 25.88 4.52
CA SER A 418 -18.76 27.19 4.50
C SER A 418 -17.90 27.42 5.75
N TRP A 419 -16.88 28.26 5.64
CA TRP A 419 -16.01 28.61 6.76
C TRP A 419 -16.77 29.22 7.95
N GLU A 420 -17.77 30.04 7.69
CA GLU A 420 -18.63 30.61 8.72
C GLU A 420 -19.44 29.53 9.45
N TYR A 421 -19.88 28.49 8.74
CA TYR A 421 -20.59 27.39 9.36
C TYR A 421 -19.65 26.51 10.19
N LEU A 422 -18.43 26.25 9.72
CA LEU A 422 -17.41 25.55 10.50
C LEU A 422 -17.14 26.30 11.81
N LYS A 423 -16.93 27.63 11.74
CA LYS A 423 -16.72 28.47 12.92
C LYS A 423 -17.93 28.48 13.85
N THR A 424 -19.15 28.57 13.31
CA THR A 424 -20.40 28.55 14.10
C THR A 424 -20.52 27.23 14.86
N MET A 425 -20.22 26.11 14.24
CA MET A 425 -20.30 24.79 14.87
C MET A 425 -19.22 24.61 15.93
N CYS A 426 -17.99 25.07 15.69
CA CYS A 426 -16.96 25.11 16.72
C CYS A 426 -17.46 25.88 17.97
N ALA A 427 -18.01 27.08 17.80
CA ALA A 427 -18.55 27.88 18.91
C ALA A 427 -19.73 27.18 19.61
N TYR A 428 -20.61 26.49 18.87
CA TYR A 428 -21.73 25.72 19.44
C TYR A 428 -21.24 24.60 20.38
N TYR A 429 -20.10 23.99 20.06
CA TYR A 429 -19.48 22.94 20.90
C TYR A 429 -18.45 23.49 21.90
N GLY A 430 -18.28 24.80 22.00
CA GLY A 430 -17.38 25.44 22.98
C GLY A 430 -15.93 25.57 22.52
N LEU A 431 -15.67 25.41 21.23
CA LEU A 431 -14.38 25.62 20.61
C LEU A 431 -14.31 26.99 19.92
N ASP A 432 -13.14 27.64 19.95
CA ASP A 432 -12.93 28.92 19.25
C ASP A 432 -12.03 28.70 18.01
N MET A 433 -12.62 28.90 16.82
CA MET A 433 -11.93 28.78 15.54
C MET A 433 -11.56 30.16 14.99
N ASP A 434 -10.28 30.38 14.77
CA ASP A 434 -9.76 31.61 14.13
C ASP A 434 -9.54 31.35 12.63
N LEU A 435 -10.36 32.01 11.79
CA LEU A 435 -10.32 31.85 10.33
C LEU A 435 -9.23 32.73 9.73
N ARG A 436 -8.33 32.11 8.96
CA ARG A 436 -7.15 32.75 8.42
C ARG A 436 -6.95 32.52 6.92
N ARG A 437 -6.20 33.46 6.33
CA ARG A 437 -5.71 33.34 4.96
C ARG A 437 -4.30 32.79 4.97
N LYS A 438 -3.92 32.12 3.87
CA LYS A 438 -2.55 31.66 3.64
C LYS A 438 -1.59 32.85 3.83
N PRO A 439 -0.66 32.80 4.79
CA PRO A 439 0.37 33.84 4.95
C PRO A 439 1.32 33.85 3.75
N ALA A 440 2.08 34.92 3.61
CA ALA A 440 2.96 35.11 2.47
C ALA A 440 4.18 34.16 2.49
N ASP A 441 4.56 33.70 3.68
CA ASP A 441 5.71 32.82 3.89
C ASP A 441 5.34 31.63 4.78
N TYR A 442 6.07 30.54 4.59
CA TYR A 442 5.89 29.29 5.31
C TYR A 442 6.19 29.42 6.80
N GLU A 443 7.21 30.19 7.18
CA GLU A 443 7.64 30.34 8.57
C GLU A 443 6.52 30.96 9.44
N THR A 444 5.75 31.88 8.89
CA THR A 444 4.57 32.43 9.55
C THR A 444 3.50 31.37 9.75
N PHE A 445 3.24 30.55 8.72
CA PHE A 445 2.28 29.45 8.81
C PHE A 445 2.71 28.40 9.86
N ALA A 446 3.99 28.02 9.85
CA ALA A 446 4.54 27.04 10.80
C ALA A 446 4.39 27.51 12.25
N LYS A 447 4.71 28.80 12.55
CA LYS A 447 4.51 29.39 13.89
C LYS A 447 3.05 29.39 14.33
N GLU A 448 2.13 29.61 13.41
CA GLU A 448 0.71 29.57 13.72
C GLU A 448 0.22 28.16 14.02
N MET A 449 0.76 27.14 13.33
CA MET A 449 0.46 25.74 13.60
C MET A 449 1.10 25.25 14.91
N GLU A 450 2.29 25.75 15.25
CA GLU A 450 2.93 25.47 16.54
C GLU A 450 2.10 26.02 17.74
N ALA A 451 1.41 27.15 17.54
CA ALA A 451 0.55 27.75 18.54
C ALA A 451 -0.87 27.17 18.61
N ALA A 452 -1.30 26.41 17.61
CA ALA A 452 -2.62 25.81 17.52
C ALA A 452 -2.59 24.34 17.97
N ARG A 453 -3.67 23.86 18.61
CA ARG A 453 -3.86 22.43 18.90
C ARG A 453 -4.19 21.65 17.62
N THR A 454 -5.03 22.25 16.79
CA THR A 454 -5.44 21.70 15.49
C THR A 454 -5.82 22.82 14.53
N ALA A 455 -5.82 22.52 13.25
CA ALA A 455 -6.45 23.36 12.25
C ALA A 455 -7.24 22.52 11.24
N VAL A 456 -8.38 23.05 10.80
CA VAL A 456 -9.00 22.60 9.55
C VAL A 456 -8.32 23.36 8.42
N VAL A 457 -7.78 22.66 7.45
CA VAL A 457 -7.17 23.24 6.26
C VAL A 457 -7.97 22.88 5.01
N LEU A 458 -8.11 23.82 4.09
CA LEU A 458 -8.71 23.58 2.78
C LEU A 458 -7.59 23.40 1.76
N VAL A 459 -7.44 22.20 1.26
CA VAL A 459 -6.39 21.80 0.33
C VAL A 459 -6.91 21.66 -1.10
N ASP A 460 -6.00 21.82 -2.06
CA ASP A 460 -6.29 21.83 -3.48
C ASP A 460 -5.12 21.21 -4.27
N GLY A 461 -5.34 20.06 -4.88
CA GLY A 461 -4.34 19.36 -5.68
C GLY A 461 -4.00 20.04 -7.02
N THR A 462 -4.66 21.14 -7.38
CA THR A 462 -4.38 21.83 -8.66
C THR A 462 -3.11 22.69 -8.61
N ASN A 463 -2.72 23.15 -7.43
CA ASN A 463 -1.53 24.00 -7.23
C ASN A 463 -0.25 23.16 -7.09
N ASP A 464 -0.25 22.24 -6.15
CA ASP A 464 0.80 21.25 -5.96
C ASP A 464 0.14 19.87 -5.92
N LYS A 465 0.31 19.10 -6.99
CA LYS A 465 -0.38 17.80 -7.15
C LYS A 465 0.27 16.66 -6.37
N ARG A 466 1.26 16.91 -5.54
CA ARG A 466 1.90 15.86 -4.72
C ARG A 466 0.94 15.30 -3.69
N LEU A 467 0.23 16.19 -2.97
CA LEU A 467 -0.82 15.79 -2.04
C LEU A 467 -2.20 16.18 -2.59
N TRP A 468 -3.20 15.39 -2.27
CA TRP A 468 -4.61 15.62 -2.67
C TRP A 468 -4.81 15.85 -4.18
N TRP A 469 -3.99 15.22 -5.00
CA TRP A 469 -3.98 15.32 -6.47
C TRP A 469 -5.35 15.05 -7.13
N TYR A 470 -6.24 14.36 -6.43
CA TYR A 470 -7.57 13.94 -6.89
C TYR A 470 -8.67 14.99 -6.69
N THR A 471 -8.42 16.08 -6.00
CA THR A 471 -9.45 17.06 -5.65
C THR A 471 -9.03 18.49 -5.96
N ASP A 472 -10.03 19.34 -6.23
CA ASP A 472 -9.88 20.78 -6.35
C ASP A 472 -10.34 21.55 -5.10
N GLY A 473 -10.67 20.82 -4.02
CA GLY A 473 -11.02 21.38 -2.71
C GLY A 473 -11.46 20.30 -1.72
N HIS A 474 -10.68 20.14 -0.66
CA HIS A 474 -10.92 19.14 0.37
C HIS A 474 -10.54 19.66 1.74
N TYR A 475 -11.38 19.42 2.75
CA TYR A 475 -11.07 19.74 4.14
C TYR A 475 -10.40 18.56 4.83
N VAL A 476 -9.30 18.85 5.52
CA VAL A 476 -8.60 17.90 6.40
C VAL A 476 -8.26 18.56 7.72
N ASN A 477 -8.12 17.77 8.79
CA ASN A 477 -7.53 18.27 10.04
C ASN A 477 -6.04 18.01 10.06
N ILE A 478 -5.29 18.96 10.60
CA ILE A 478 -3.89 18.80 10.97
C ILE A 478 -3.73 19.03 12.47
N TRP A 479 -2.86 18.24 13.10
CA TRP A 479 -2.66 18.17 14.53
C TRP A 479 -1.18 18.20 14.86
N GLU A 480 -0.82 18.72 16.01
CA GLU A 480 0.48 18.50 16.63
C GLU A 480 1.68 18.72 15.70
N TYR A 481 1.89 19.97 15.32
CA TYR A 481 3.08 20.32 14.54
C TYR A 481 4.35 20.01 15.33
N ASP A 482 5.23 19.25 14.71
CA ASP A 482 6.55 18.94 15.22
C ASP A 482 7.60 19.80 14.49
N PRO A 483 8.20 20.79 15.16
CA PRO A 483 9.19 21.66 14.55
C PRO A 483 10.54 20.96 14.29
N GLU A 484 10.83 19.81 14.94
CA GLU A 484 12.10 19.11 14.77
C GLU A 484 12.19 18.44 13.40
N ASP A 485 11.09 17.82 12.96
CA ASP A 485 11.01 17.17 11.65
C ASP A 485 10.13 17.92 10.63
N GLY A 486 9.46 18.98 11.05
CA GLY A 486 8.59 19.82 10.21
C GLY A 486 7.31 19.12 9.75
N THR A 487 6.81 18.16 10.53
CA THR A 487 5.60 17.39 10.19
C THR A 487 4.41 17.73 11.07
N VAL A 488 3.21 17.42 10.58
CA VAL A 488 1.94 17.42 11.32
C VAL A 488 1.27 16.08 11.18
N PHE A 489 0.54 15.65 12.21
CA PHE A 489 -0.34 14.50 12.09
C PHE A 489 -1.62 14.91 11.36
N VAL A 490 -2.05 14.10 10.38
CA VAL A 490 -3.19 14.40 9.52
C VAL A 490 -4.33 13.42 9.80
N THR A 491 -5.55 13.94 9.96
CA THR A 491 -6.78 13.14 9.85
C THR A 491 -7.53 13.57 8.60
N ASP A 492 -7.47 12.69 7.60
CA ASP A 492 -8.02 12.92 6.27
C ASP A 492 -9.31 12.15 6.06
N PRO A 493 -10.46 12.82 5.96
CA PRO A 493 -11.74 12.16 5.71
C PRO A 493 -11.80 11.34 4.41
N SER A 494 -10.91 11.62 3.44
CA SER A 494 -10.83 10.85 2.19
C SER A 494 -9.99 9.58 2.30
N THR A 495 -9.36 9.34 3.42
CA THR A 495 -8.50 8.18 3.70
C THR A 495 -7.10 8.15 3.09
N HIS A 496 -6.80 8.96 2.08
CA HIS A 496 -5.50 8.91 1.37
C HIS A 496 -4.31 9.27 2.26
N PHE A 497 -4.47 10.28 3.14
CA PHE A 497 -3.43 10.77 4.04
C PHE A 497 -3.86 10.68 5.50
N ASN A 498 -4.80 9.76 5.79
CA ASN A 498 -5.36 9.63 7.11
C ASN A 498 -4.40 8.95 8.09
N ARG A 499 -4.35 9.48 9.32
CA ARG A 499 -3.57 8.95 10.45
C ARG A 499 -2.10 8.72 10.13
N GLN A 500 -1.47 9.72 9.54
CA GLN A 500 -0.04 9.72 9.27
C GLN A 500 0.54 11.13 9.38
N ARG A 501 1.85 11.23 9.50
CA ARG A 501 2.54 12.50 9.48
C ARG A 501 2.90 12.92 8.06
N VAL A 502 2.69 14.20 7.78
CA VAL A 502 2.95 14.83 6.48
C VAL A 502 3.76 16.10 6.72
N LYS A 503 4.67 16.44 5.82
CA LYS A 503 5.41 17.69 5.91
C LYS A 503 4.45 18.89 5.87
N LEU A 504 4.54 19.77 6.85
CA LEU A 504 3.70 20.97 6.91
C LEU A 504 3.91 21.89 5.71
N LEU A 505 5.13 21.91 5.14
CA LEU A 505 5.44 22.66 3.92
C LEU A 505 4.60 22.19 2.72
N ASP A 506 4.37 20.89 2.59
CA ASP A 506 3.55 20.34 1.50
C ASP A 506 2.08 20.75 1.67
N ILE A 507 1.59 20.78 2.91
CA ILE A 507 0.24 21.32 3.22
C ILE A 507 0.15 22.79 2.89
N TYR A 508 1.15 23.60 3.31
CA TYR A 508 1.22 25.01 2.96
C TYR A 508 1.14 25.23 1.45
N ASN A 509 1.85 24.44 0.67
CA ASN A 509 1.82 24.51 -0.79
C ASN A 509 0.46 24.11 -1.38
N ALA A 510 -0.22 23.13 -0.77
CA ALA A 510 -1.53 22.64 -1.21
C ALA A 510 -2.72 23.51 -0.77
N LEU A 511 -2.54 24.54 0.06
CA LEU A 511 -3.63 25.40 0.51
C LEU A 511 -4.37 26.07 -0.66
N LYS A 512 -5.70 25.92 -0.71
CA LYS A 512 -6.59 26.46 -1.77
C LYS A 512 -6.70 27.98 -1.72
N THR A 513 -5.87 28.69 -2.45
CA THR A 513 -5.81 30.16 -2.44
C THR A 513 -7.03 30.85 -3.04
N ALA A 514 -7.83 30.14 -3.83
CA ALA A 514 -9.07 30.67 -4.43
C ALA A 514 -10.23 30.83 -3.42
N SER A 515 -10.13 30.27 -2.20
CA SER A 515 -11.11 30.44 -1.12
C SER A 515 -10.88 31.75 -0.34
N ASN A 516 -11.94 32.23 0.33
CA ASN A 516 -11.85 33.42 1.20
C ASN A 516 -10.91 33.21 2.40
N TYR A 517 -10.90 32.01 2.94
CA TYR A 517 -9.99 31.53 3.99
C TYR A 517 -9.36 30.22 3.54
N GLN A 518 -8.19 29.90 4.05
CA GLN A 518 -7.48 28.69 3.70
C GLN A 518 -7.38 27.71 4.87
N TYR A 519 -7.51 28.21 6.09
CA TYR A 519 -7.54 27.37 7.30
C TYR A 519 -8.28 28.06 8.45
N GLY A 520 -8.71 27.23 9.39
CA GLY A 520 -9.28 27.65 10.67
C GLY A 520 -8.49 26.98 11.80
N ALA A 521 -7.71 27.79 12.54
CA ALA A 521 -6.92 27.31 13.67
C ALA A 521 -7.75 27.26 14.94
N VAL A 522 -7.57 26.21 15.75
CA VAL A 522 -8.25 26.00 17.03
C VAL A 522 -7.21 25.71 18.09
N SER A 523 -7.22 26.50 19.19
CA SER A 523 -6.37 26.31 20.36
C SER A 523 -7.11 25.51 21.43
N ASP A 524 -6.37 24.98 22.41
CA ASP A 524 -6.97 24.30 23.54
C ASP A 524 -7.96 25.23 24.26
N PRO A 525 -9.09 24.68 24.75
CA PRO A 525 -10.01 25.47 25.59
C PRO A 525 -9.27 26.05 26.78
N GLN A 526 -9.46 27.36 27.04
CA GLN A 526 -8.84 28.06 28.17
C GLN A 526 -9.48 27.64 29.49
#